data_1d11c87368388e09aed44eb0a00c50bf
#
_entry.id   1d11c87368388e09aed44eb0a00c50bf
#
_cell.length_a   1.000
_cell.length_b   1.000
_cell.length_c   1.000
_cell.angle_alpha   90.00
_cell.angle_beta   90.00
_cell.angle_gamma   90.00
#
_symmetry.space_group_name_H-M   'P 1'
#
loop_
_entity.id
_entity.type
_entity.pdbx_description
1 polymer ?
#
loop_
_entity_poly.entity_id
_entity_poly.type
_entity_poly.pdbx_seq_one_letter_code
_entity_poly.pdbx_strand_id
1 'polypeptide(L)'
;MKKMMNWVLAATLVCGISVLSSCKEAHADNPAQQVQSTELIRTSQSWDGVELPEYLQGRPELVAVKYVFPAGKKLGWHHHPVMNYGILVQGELTIIGQDGKEKVVHEGEAVVEMVNTIHHGENRGTKDVILYMFYLSQKDLPLAVQHPEIPLE
;
A
#
# COMPACT_ATOMS: atom_id res chain seq x y z
N MET A 1 -89.52 11.66 51.17
CA MET A 1 -89.42 11.37 49.75
C MET A 1 -88.06 11.82 49.23
N LYS A 2 -87.10 10.93 49.02
CA LYS A 2 -85.91 11.02 48.10
C LYS A 2 -85.24 9.71 48.12
N LYS A 3 -85.31 9.01 47.03
CA LYS A 3 -84.59 7.74 46.80
C LYS A 3 -83.07 7.99 46.62
N MET A 4 -82.24 7.36 47.42
CA MET A 4 -80.84 7.31 47.22
C MET A 4 -80.50 6.06 46.40
N MET A 5 -79.90 6.29 45.29
CA MET A 5 -79.49 5.22 44.35
C MET A 5 -77.99 4.92 44.60
N ASN A 6 -77.68 3.71 45.06
CA ASN A 6 -76.35 3.19 45.28
C ASN A 6 -75.76 2.85 43.95
N TRP A 7 -74.58 3.46 43.66
CA TRP A 7 -73.76 3.08 42.54
C TRP A 7 -72.65 2.11 43.07
N VAL A 8 -72.70 0.92 42.58
CA VAL A 8 -71.57 -0.07 42.78
C VAL A 8 -70.53 0.20 41.73
N LEU A 9 -69.37 0.63 42.18
CA LEU A 9 -68.17 0.71 41.30
C LEU A 9 -67.58 -0.70 41.11
N ALA A 10 -67.67 -1.21 39.90
CA ALA A 10 -66.93 -2.35 39.50
C ALA A 10 -65.49 -1.90 39.04
N ALA A 11 -64.49 -2.28 39.83
CA ALA A 11 -63.07 -2.07 39.47
C ALA A 11 -62.61 -3.17 38.50
N THR A 12 -62.47 -2.86 37.23
CA THR A 12 -61.83 -3.71 36.24
C THR A 12 -60.30 -3.58 36.33
N LEU A 13 -59.65 -4.64 36.79
CA LEU A 13 -58.19 -4.76 36.81
C LEU A 13 -57.69 -5.04 35.38
N VAL A 14 -57.15 -4.03 34.74
CA VAL A 14 -56.50 -4.15 33.44
C VAL A 14 -55.04 -4.62 33.66
N CYS A 15 -54.78 -5.89 33.39
CA CYS A 15 -53.47 -6.47 33.42
C CYS A 15 -52.68 -5.99 32.16
N GLY A 16 -51.87 -4.97 32.32
CA GLY A 16 -51.02 -4.45 31.27
C GLY A 16 -49.88 -5.42 30.97
N ILE A 17 -49.97 -6.13 29.86
CA ILE A 17 -48.81 -6.90 29.31
C ILE A 17 -47.87 -5.91 28.67
N SER A 18 -46.78 -5.59 29.38
CA SER A 18 -45.66 -4.81 28.82
C SER A 18 -44.88 -5.72 27.89
N VAL A 19 -45.12 -5.61 26.58
CA VAL A 19 -44.28 -6.21 25.56
C VAL A 19 -42.97 -5.40 25.51
N LEU A 20 -41.93 -5.88 26.15
CA LEU A 20 -40.57 -5.38 25.95
C LEU A 20 -40.12 -5.76 24.52
N SER A 21 -40.36 -4.85 23.59
CA SER A 21 -39.80 -4.92 22.26
C SER A 21 -38.30 -4.70 22.39
N SER A 22 -37.53 -5.77 22.41
CA SER A 22 -36.07 -5.75 22.31
C SER A 22 -35.73 -5.27 20.88
N CYS A 23 -35.54 -3.98 20.70
CA CYS A 23 -34.90 -3.46 19.51
C CYS A 23 -33.48 -4.00 19.49
N LYS A 24 -33.23 -5.07 18.73
CA LYS A 24 -31.88 -5.35 18.27
C LYS A 24 -31.50 -4.17 17.40
N GLU A 25 -30.63 -3.30 17.91
CA GLU A 25 -29.92 -2.34 17.08
C GLU A 25 -29.14 -3.16 16.05
N ALA A 26 -29.61 -3.12 14.82
CA ALA A 26 -28.84 -3.59 13.70
C ALA A 26 -27.63 -2.64 13.65
N HIS A 27 -26.45 -3.14 14.01
CA HIS A 27 -25.20 -2.46 13.73
C HIS A 27 -25.14 -2.33 12.20
N ALA A 28 -25.54 -1.17 11.69
CA ALA A 28 -25.26 -0.82 10.30
C ALA A 28 -23.72 -0.75 10.20
N ASP A 29 -23.12 -1.67 9.43
CA ASP A 29 -21.70 -1.67 9.14
C ASP A 29 -21.36 -0.29 8.58
N ASN A 30 -20.61 0.49 9.37
CA ASN A 30 -20.14 1.80 8.94
C ASN A 30 -19.09 1.56 7.83
N PRO A 31 -19.27 2.05 6.59
CA PRO A 31 -18.34 1.87 5.50
C PRO A 31 -16.89 2.30 5.86
N ALA A 32 -16.74 3.27 6.76
CA ALA A 32 -15.45 3.73 7.28
C ALA A 32 -14.75 2.71 8.21
N GLN A 33 -15.44 1.65 8.67
CA GLN A 33 -14.89 0.59 9.52
C GLN A 33 -14.59 -0.70 8.75
N GLN A 34 -14.88 -0.74 7.46
CA GLN A 34 -14.54 -1.89 6.61
C GLN A 34 -13.08 -1.81 6.13
N VAL A 35 -12.44 -2.97 5.95
CA VAL A 35 -11.11 -3.06 5.35
C VAL A 35 -11.19 -2.54 3.92
N GLN A 36 -10.34 -1.56 3.61
CA GLN A 36 -10.20 -1.03 2.25
C GLN A 36 -8.97 -1.66 1.61
N SER A 37 -9.08 -2.02 0.33
CA SER A 37 -7.94 -2.49 -0.46
C SER A 37 -7.86 -1.71 -1.76
N THR A 38 -6.63 -1.31 -2.10
CA THR A 38 -6.34 -0.60 -3.35
C THR A 38 -5.18 -1.30 -4.04
N GLU A 39 -5.37 -1.68 -5.30
CA GLU A 39 -4.29 -2.19 -6.13
C GLU A 39 -3.43 -1.01 -6.59
N LEU A 40 -2.15 -0.98 -6.17
CA LEU A 40 -1.24 0.12 -6.52
C LEU A 40 -0.61 -0.07 -7.91
N ILE A 41 -0.33 -1.32 -8.28
CA ILE A 41 0.24 -1.65 -9.60
C ILE A 41 -0.08 -3.11 -9.96
N ARG A 42 -0.33 -3.33 -11.25
CA ARG A 42 -0.39 -4.65 -11.87
C ARG A 42 0.24 -4.56 -13.25
N THR A 43 1.37 -5.23 -13.46
CA THR A 43 2.12 -5.14 -14.71
C THR A 43 2.97 -6.40 -14.94
N SER A 44 3.27 -6.69 -16.21
CA SER A 44 4.33 -7.61 -16.64
C SER A 44 5.53 -6.87 -17.21
N GLN A 45 5.57 -5.54 -17.06
CA GLN A 45 6.63 -4.68 -17.59
C GLN A 45 7.24 -3.83 -16.49
N SER A 46 8.52 -3.51 -16.61
CA SER A 46 9.18 -2.47 -15.84
C SER A 46 8.70 -1.07 -16.25
N TRP A 47 9.05 -0.06 -15.47
CA TRP A 47 8.57 1.31 -15.69
C TRP A 47 8.95 1.90 -17.06
N ASP A 48 9.98 1.39 -17.71
CA ASP A 48 10.44 1.80 -19.05
C ASP A 48 9.74 1.06 -20.19
N GLY A 49 8.82 0.13 -19.87
CA GLY A 49 8.01 -0.63 -20.80
C GLY A 49 8.65 -1.93 -21.29
N VAL A 50 9.78 -2.34 -20.72
CA VAL A 50 10.43 -3.62 -21.05
C VAL A 50 9.73 -4.76 -20.30
N GLU A 51 9.44 -5.86 -21.01
CA GLU A 51 8.85 -7.08 -20.42
C GLU A 51 9.75 -7.63 -19.32
N LEU A 52 9.14 -8.01 -18.20
CA LEU A 52 9.83 -8.67 -17.10
C LEU A 52 10.30 -10.06 -17.54
N PRO A 53 11.47 -10.52 -17.08
CA PRO A 53 11.94 -11.86 -17.39
C PRO A 53 11.06 -12.92 -16.72
N GLU A 54 11.21 -14.17 -17.16
CA GLU A 54 10.64 -15.31 -16.44
C GLU A 54 11.19 -15.40 -15.02
N TYR A 55 10.43 -16.04 -14.14
CA TYR A 55 10.90 -16.30 -12.77
C TYR A 55 12.16 -17.16 -12.76
N LEU A 56 13.07 -16.83 -11.84
CA LEU A 56 14.27 -17.63 -11.63
C LEU A 56 13.93 -19.08 -11.30
N GLN A 57 14.68 -20.01 -11.91
CA GLN A 57 14.52 -21.44 -11.71
C GLN A 57 15.35 -21.89 -10.49
N GLY A 58 14.80 -21.79 -9.28
CA GLY A 58 15.52 -22.18 -8.07
C GLY A 58 14.68 -21.93 -6.82
N ARG A 59 15.31 -22.13 -5.66
CA ARG A 59 14.65 -21.82 -4.39
C ARG A 59 14.58 -20.29 -4.24
N PRO A 60 13.39 -19.71 -4.12
CA PRO A 60 13.25 -18.25 -4.00
C PRO A 60 13.84 -17.74 -2.68
N GLU A 61 14.44 -16.56 -2.74
CA GLU A 61 14.81 -15.74 -1.61
C GLU A 61 14.12 -14.37 -1.78
N LEU A 62 13.28 -14.00 -0.82
CA LEU A 62 12.59 -12.72 -0.84
C LEU A 62 13.32 -11.76 0.09
N VAL A 63 13.70 -10.60 -0.43
CA VAL A 63 14.43 -9.59 0.33
C VAL A 63 13.65 -8.27 0.30
N ALA A 64 13.46 -7.66 1.47
CA ALA A 64 12.90 -6.33 1.60
C ALA A 64 13.98 -5.36 2.10
N VAL A 65 14.14 -4.24 1.39
CA VAL A 65 15.14 -3.20 1.72
C VAL A 65 14.42 -1.87 1.88
N LYS A 66 14.75 -1.16 2.95
CA LYS A 66 14.37 0.25 3.13
C LYS A 66 15.51 1.14 2.68
N TYR A 67 15.27 1.96 1.67
CA TYR A 67 16.16 3.03 1.27
C TYR A 67 15.71 4.36 1.88
N VAL A 68 16.68 5.15 2.33
CA VAL A 68 16.48 6.56 2.70
C VAL A 68 17.42 7.38 1.85
N PHE A 69 16.88 8.25 1.01
CA PHE A 69 17.66 9.18 0.21
C PHE A 69 17.56 10.57 0.86
N PRO A 70 18.60 11.05 1.54
CA PRO A 70 18.60 12.42 2.01
C PRO A 70 18.44 13.41 0.87
N ALA A 71 17.96 14.62 1.19
CA ALA A 71 17.79 15.68 0.19
C ALA A 71 19.03 15.88 -0.69
N GLY A 72 18.85 15.91 -2.00
CA GLY A 72 19.91 16.07 -3.01
C GLY A 72 20.85 14.88 -3.17
N LYS A 73 20.57 13.71 -2.60
CA LYS A 73 21.42 12.52 -2.72
C LYS A 73 20.98 11.61 -3.85
N LYS A 74 21.98 10.95 -4.46
CA LYS A 74 21.84 9.98 -5.55
C LYS A 74 22.45 8.63 -5.12
N LEU A 75 21.91 7.53 -5.64
CA LEU A 75 22.62 6.25 -5.69
C LEU A 75 23.62 6.25 -6.85
N GLY A 76 24.66 5.41 -6.74
CA GLY A 76 25.52 5.10 -7.87
C GLY A 76 24.79 4.37 -9.00
N TRP A 77 25.35 4.43 -10.21
CA TRP A 77 24.85 3.64 -11.32
C TRP A 77 24.93 2.14 -10.98
N HIS A 78 23.84 1.43 -11.20
CA HIS A 78 23.75 0.00 -10.92
C HIS A 78 22.69 -0.65 -11.81
N HIS A 79 22.67 -1.98 -11.82
CA HIS A 79 21.56 -2.74 -12.35
C HIS A 79 21.13 -3.83 -11.37
N HIS A 80 19.91 -4.31 -11.52
CA HIS A 80 19.39 -5.44 -10.76
C HIS A 80 19.35 -6.69 -11.63
N PRO A 81 20.06 -7.79 -11.27
CA PRO A 81 19.96 -9.06 -12.00
C PRO A 81 18.66 -9.83 -11.67
N VAL A 82 17.85 -9.33 -10.77
CA VAL A 82 16.60 -9.95 -10.27
C VAL A 82 15.45 -8.97 -10.35
N MET A 83 14.23 -9.49 -10.50
CA MET A 83 13.03 -8.65 -10.47
C MET A 83 12.88 -7.99 -9.12
N ASN A 84 12.48 -6.73 -9.14
CA ASN A 84 12.16 -5.97 -7.95
C ASN A 84 11.06 -4.96 -8.21
N TYR A 85 10.35 -4.62 -7.16
CA TYR A 85 9.34 -3.57 -7.15
C TYR A 85 9.36 -2.86 -5.82
N GLY A 86 8.90 -1.62 -5.79
CA GLY A 86 8.92 -0.83 -4.58
C GLY A 86 7.68 0.01 -4.39
N ILE A 87 7.55 0.55 -3.18
CA ILE A 87 6.52 1.52 -2.83
C ILE A 87 7.22 2.72 -2.21
N LEU A 88 6.98 3.90 -2.79
CA LEU A 88 7.46 5.15 -2.22
C LEU A 88 6.52 5.60 -1.12
N VAL A 89 7.01 5.63 0.11
CA VAL A 89 6.19 5.96 1.29
C VAL A 89 6.39 7.38 1.78
N GLN A 90 7.41 8.08 1.26
CA GLN A 90 7.65 9.49 1.54
C GLN A 90 8.44 10.16 0.43
N GLY A 91 7.99 11.34 0.02
CA GLY A 91 8.70 12.23 -0.90
C GLY A 91 8.49 11.90 -2.37
N GLU A 92 9.51 12.24 -3.18
CA GLU A 92 9.52 12.05 -4.63
C GLU A 92 10.90 11.57 -5.07
N LEU A 93 10.96 10.45 -5.79
CA LEU A 93 12.19 9.85 -6.31
C LEU A 93 12.20 9.93 -7.83
N THR A 94 13.30 10.39 -8.40
CA THR A 94 13.54 10.29 -9.84
C THR A 94 14.46 9.10 -10.11
N ILE A 95 14.01 8.16 -10.96
CA ILE A 95 14.80 7.04 -11.46
C ILE A 95 15.24 7.38 -12.88
N ILE A 96 16.53 7.21 -13.18
CA ILE A 96 17.14 7.62 -14.45
C ILE A 96 17.85 6.43 -15.06
N GLY A 97 17.44 6.03 -16.25
CA GLY A 97 18.10 5.02 -17.06
C GLY A 97 19.36 5.56 -17.74
N GLN A 98 20.33 4.70 -18.04
CA GLN A 98 21.54 5.10 -18.77
C GLN A 98 21.22 5.67 -20.17
N ASP A 99 20.07 5.35 -20.75
CA ASP A 99 19.55 5.89 -21.99
C ASP A 99 18.95 7.30 -21.87
N GLY A 100 18.96 7.87 -20.65
CA GLY A 100 18.43 9.20 -20.32
C GLY A 100 16.93 9.26 -20.08
N LYS A 101 16.23 8.12 -20.14
CA LYS A 101 14.82 8.10 -19.73
C LYS A 101 14.69 8.31 -18.23
N GLU A 102 13.67 9.05 -17.84
CA GLU A 102 13.37 9.33 -16.43
C GLU A 102 11.98 8.84 -16.04
N LYS A 103 11.86 8.36 -14.83
CA LYS A 103 10.60 8.05 -14.14
C LYS A 103 10.58 8.80 -12.81
N VAL A 104 9.62 9.69 -12.65
CA VAL A 104 9.31 10.27 -11.33
C VAL A 104 8.28 9.39 -10.63
N VAL A 105 8.57 9.01 -9.40
CA VAL A 105 7.71 8.23 -8.52
C VAL A 105 7.30 9.11 -7.35
N HIS A 106 5.99 9.20 -7.08
CA HIS A 106 5.46 10.03 -6.00
C HIS A 106 5.08 9.20 -4.78
N GLU A 107 4.92 9.87 -3.64
CA GLU A 107 4.45 9.25 -2.40
C GLU A 107 3.14 8.48 -2.61
N GLY A 108 3.10 7.22 -2.15
CA GLY A 108 1.99 6.30 -2.32
C GLY A 108 2.02 5.50 -3.62
N GLU A 109 2.89 5.82 -4.58
CA GLU A 109 3.01 5.08 -5.84
C GLU A 109 3.91 3.84 -5.68
N ALA A 110 3.59 2.82 -6.47
CA ALA A 110 4.44 1.66 -6.67
C ALA A 110 5.21 1.77 -7.99
N VAL A 111 6.40 1.20 -8.03
CA VAL A 111 7.24 1.12 -9.23
C VAL A 111 7.83 -0.28 -9.38
N VAL A 112 7.90 -0.79 -10.61
CA VAL A 112 8.67 -1.98 -10.97
C VAL A 112 9.92 -1.51 -11.70
N GLU A 113 11.10 -1.80 -11.15
CA GLU A 113 12.36 -1.36 -11.73
C GLU A 113 12.82 -2.25 -12.88
N MET A 114 13.77 -1.72 -13.63
CA MET A 114 14.37 -2.40 -14.78
C MET A 114 15.27 -3.55 -14.33
N VAL A 115 15.16 -4.69 -15.00
CA VAL A 115 16.04 -5.84 -14.79
C VAL A 115 17.19 -5.80 -15.80
N ASN A 116 18.43 -6.00 -15.34
CA ASN A 116 19.66 -5.97 -16.14
C ASN A 116 19.90 -4.67 -16.94
N THR A 117 19.21 -3.58 -16.59
CA THR A 117 19.39 -2.28 -17.22
C THR A 117 19.99 -1.29 -16.23
N ILE A 118 21.08 -0.62 -16.64
CA ILE A 118 21.80 0.32 -15.80
C ILE A 118 20.98 1.58 -15.55
N HIS A 119 20.83 1.92 -14.29
CA HIS A 119 20.08 3.09 -13.85
C HIS A 119 20.60 3.59 -12.48
N HIS A 120 20.09 4.71 -12.06
CA HIS A 120 20.25 5.21 -10.69
C HIS A 120 19.00 5.94 -10.22
N GLY A 121 18.85 6.06 -8.90
CA GLY A 121 17.79 6.86 -8.28
C GLY A 121 18.37 8.12 -7.64
N GLU A 122 17.66 9.24 -7.71
CA GLU A 122 18.04 10.49 -7.06
C GLU A 122 16.87 11.21 -6.40
N ASN A 123 17.15 11.80 -5.26
CA ASN A 123 16.25 12.71 -4.57
C ASN A 123 16.58 14.15 -4.97
N ARG A 124 15.78 14.73 -5.87
CA ARG A 124 15.90 16.13 -6.32
C ARG A 124 15.20 17.12 -5.37
N GLY A 125 14.51 16.61 -4.34
CA GLY A 125 13.74 17.41 -3.40
C GLY A 125 14.56 17.95 -2.23
N THR A 126 13.86 18.57 -1.27
CA THR A 126 14.45 19.19 -0.08
C THR A 126 14.18 18.40 1.21
N LYS A 127 13.47 17.28 1.14
CA LYS A 127 13.17 16.38 2.25
C LYS A 127 13.68 14.99 1.91
N ASP A 128 13.85 14.15 2.94
CA ASP A 128 14.23 12.75 2.74
C ASP A 128 13.15 12.00 1.96
N VAL A 129 13.60 11.13 1.06
CA VAL A 129 12.76 10.16 0.36
C VAL A 129 12.90 8.81 1.05
N ILE A 130 11.77 8.12 1.26
CA ILE A 130 11.76 6.77 1.84
C ILE A 130 11.08 5.82 0.86
N LEU A 131 11.85 4.82 0.42
CA LEU A 131 11.43 3.79 -0.52
C LEU A 131 11.59 2.41 0.12
N TYR A 132 10.57 1.57 0.03
CA TYR A 132 10.67 0.15 0.33
C TYR A 132 10.73 -0.64 -0.96
N MET A 133 11.81 -1.40 -1.14
CA MET A 133 12.01 -2.28 -2.29
C MET A 133 11.91 -3.74 -1.89
N PHE A 134 11.27 -4.53 -2.73
CA PHE A 134 11.07 -5.96 -2.58
C PHE A 134 11.70 -6.68 -3.76
N TYR A 135 12.64 -7.58 -3.50
CA TYR A 135 13.39 -8.32 -4.49
C TYR A 135 12.92 -9.78 -4.53
N LEU A 136 12.62 -10.27 -5.73
CA LEU A 136 12.33 -11.66 -6.01
C LEU A 136 13.63 -12.33 -6.48
N SER A 137 14.43 -12.77 -5.53
CA SER A 137 15.76 -13.29 -5.73
C SER A 137 15.83 -14.81 -5.53
N GLN A 138 17.00 -15.35 -5.64
CA GLN A 138 17.37 -16.68 -5.17
C GLN A 138 18.72 -16.60 -4.44
N LYS A 139 18.99 -17.61 -3.61
CA LYS A 139 20.21 -17.66 -2.81
C LYS A 139 21.46 -17.43 -3.67
N ASP A 140 22.41 -16.67 -3.11
CA ASP A 140 23.73 -16.34 -3.69
C ASP A 140 23.67 -15.39 -4.90
N LEU A 141 22.53 -14.82 -5.28
CA LEU A 141 22.45 -13.76 -6.28
C LEU A 141 22.56 -12.38 -5.63
N PRO A 142 23.34 -11.46 -6.21
CA PRO A 142 23.37 -10.07 -5.75
C PRO A 142 22.05 -9.38 -6.07
N LEU A 143 21.58 -8.49 -5.18
CA LEU A 143 20.38 -7.68 -5.42
C LEU A 143 20.66 -6.54 -6.40
N ALA A 144 21.91 -6.04 -6.43
CA ALA A 144 22.38 -5.01 -7.34
C ALA A 144 23.85 -5.20 -7.66
N VAL A 145 24.22 -4.86 -8.89
CA VAL A 145 25.61 -4.79 -9.37
C VAL A 145 25.94 -3.34 -9.64
N GLN A 146 26.99 -2.83 -8.99
CA GLN A 146 27.40 -1.43 -9.09
C GLN A 146 28.27 -1.19 -10.32
N HIS A 147 28.19 0.03 -10.89
CA HIS A 147 28.96 0.51 -12.03
C HIS A 147 29.77 1.78 -11.67
N PRO A 148 30.78 1.66 -10.80
CA PRO A 148 31.56 2.81 -10.35
C PRO A 148 32.39 3.48 -11.46
N GLU A 149 32.56 2.80 -12.58
CA GLU A 149 33.22 3.33 -13.79
C GLU A 149 32.38 4.38 -14.52
N ILE A 150 31.06 4.46 -14.24
CA ILE A 150 30.16 5.44 -14.85
C ILE A 150 30.07 6.64 -13.90
N PRO A 151 30.53 7.84 -14.29
CA PRO A 151 30.43 9.01 -13.43
C PRO A 151 28.98 9.43 -13.21
N LEU A 152 28.67 9.85 -11.99
CA LEU A 152 27.41 10.55 -11.68
C LEU A 152 27.65 12.05 -11.95
N GLU A 153 26.96 12.61 -12.91
CA GLU A 153 26.95 14.04 -13.17
C GLU A 153 26.15 14.84 -12.12
#